data_82876423fba1b52ad3c23ba371e08faf
#
_entry.id   82876423fba1b52ad3c23ba371e08faf
#
_cell.length_a   1.000
_cell.length_b   1.000
_cell.length_c   1.000
_cell.angle_alpha   90.00
_cell.angle_beta   90.00
_cell.angle_gamma   90.00
#
_symmetry.space_group_name_H-M   'P 1'
#
loop_
_entity.id
_entity.type
_entity.pdbx_description
1 polymer ?
#
loop_
_entity_poly.entity_id
_entity_poly.type
_entity_poly.pdbx_seq_one_letter_code
_entity_poly.pdbx_strand_id
1 'polypeptide(L)'
;KEMKVLKFGGTSVESAQRMKDVAKLIVGEKNLIVLSAMSGTTNSLVEISDYLYKKNPDGANEIINKLSQKYFGHIDELYATEEYKEKARELVTFHFDHIRSFTKDLFTLFEEKVVLAQGELISTGMMNLYLQEQGVNSVLLPALDFMRTDKNAEPDPVYIKEKLNRLLEENAGADLYITQGYILSLIHISEPTRHLRIS
;
A
#
# COMPACT_ATOMS: atom_id res chain seq x y z
N LYS A 1 20.05 -14.54 -10.74
CA LYS A 1 18.78 -15.17 -10.33
C LYS A 1 17.65 -14.21 -10.67
N GLU A 2 16.67 -14.66 -11.41
CA GLU A 2 15.54 -13.83 -11.81
C GLU A 2 14.68 -13.47 -10.60
N MET A 3 14.36 -12.18 -10.43
CA MET A 3 13.51 -11.71 -9.33
C MET A 3 12.05 -12.06 -9.63
N LYS A 4 11.37 -12.66 -8.66
CA LYS A 4 9.95 -12.98 -8.76
C LYS A 4 9.10 -11.83 -8.23
N VAL A 5 7.90 -11.71 -8.75
CA VAL A 5 6.86 -10.82 -8.25
C VAL A 5 5.82 -11.67 -7.53
N LEU A 6 5.65 -11.43 -6.24
CA LEU A 6 4.68 -12.14 -5.40
C LEU A 6 3.56 -11.19 -4.99
N LYS A 7 2.32 -11.55 -5.31
CA LYS A 7 1.15 -10.71 -5.02
C LYS A 7 0.29 -11.34 -3.93
N PHE A 8 -0.07 -10.52 -2.93
CA PHE A 8 -0.95 -10.91 -1.83
C PHE A 8 -2.18 -10.00 -1.81
N GLY A 9 -3.37 -10.63 -1.77
CA GLY A 9 -4.64 -9.92 -1.68
C GLY A 9 -4.97 -9.44 -0.27
N GLY A 10 -6.11 -8.73 -0.15
CA GLY A 10 -6.52 -8.12 1.12
C GLY A 10 -6.77 -9.10 2.25
N THR A 11 -7.27 -10.31 1.95
CA THR A 11 -7.49 -11.35 2.96
C THR A 11 -6.19 -11.90 3.53
N SER A 12 -5.11 -11.89 2.75
CA SER A 12 -3.79 -12.33 3.20
C SER A 12 -3.16 -11.37 4.21
N VAL A 13 -3.62 -10.13 4.27
CA VAL A 13 -3.10 -9.08 5.16
C VAL A 13 -4.19 -8.49 6.07
N GLU A 14 -5.30 -9.19 6.25
CA GLU A 14 -6.49 -8.67 6.95
C GLU A 14 -6.34 -8.55 8.46
N SER A 15 -5.33 -9.16 9.05
CA SER A 15 -5.09 -9.13 10.49
C SER A 15 -3.61 -9.09 10.79
N ALA A 16 -3.26 -8.75 12.03
CA ALA A 16 -1.87 -8.77 12.49
C ALA A 16 -1.25 -10.17 12.32
N GLN A 17 -1.98 -11.23 12.67
CA GLN A 17 -1.48 -12.60 12.53
C GLN A 17 -1.24 -12.97 11.07
N ARG A 18 -2.15 -12.60 10.16
CA ARG A 18 -1.98 -12.88 8.73
C ARG A 18 -0.81 -12.11 8.13
N MET A 19 -0.59 -10.87 8.55
CA MET A 19 0.60 -10.11 8.15
C MET A 19 1.88 -10.79 8.60
N LYS A 20 1.92 -11.31 9.82
CA LYS A 20 3.06 -12.09 10.33
C LYS A 20 3.28 -13.36 9.51
N ASP A 21 2.21 -14.05 9.12
CA ASP A 21 2.28 -15.27 8.31
C ASP A 21 2.83 -14.96 6.91
N VAL A 22 2.38 -13.87 6.28
CA VAL A 22 2.93 -13.41 4.99
C VAL A 22 4.42 -13.11 5.12
N ALA A 23 4.82 -12.40 6.18
CA ALA A 23 6.22 -12.09 6.43
C ALA A 23 7.09 -13.35 6.49
N LYS A 24 6.62 -14.42 7.12
CA LYS A 24 7.33 -15.71 7.16
C LYS A 24 7.53 -16.31 5.78
N LEU A 25 6.57 -16.11 4.87
CA LEU A 25 6.64 -16.65 3.52
C LEU A 25 7.61 -15.89 2.61
N ILE A 26 7.76 -14.59 2.84
CA ILE A 26 8.52 -13.70 1.93
C ILE A 26 9.96 -13.47 2.36
N VAL A 27 10.28 -13.70 3.63
CA VAL A 27 11.65 -13.54 4.15
C VAL A 27 12.55 -14.68 3.63
N GLY A 28 13.76 -14.33 3.21
CA GLY A 28 14.77 -15.28 2.73
C GLY A 28 14.99 -15.28 1.23
N GLU A 29 14.11 -14.68 0.45
CA GLU A 29 14.31 -14.49 -0.98
C GLU A 29 14.13 -13.03 -1.39
N LYS A 30 15.00 -12.58 -2.31
CA LYS A 30 14.98 -11.21 -2.82
C LYS A 30 13.93 -11.09 -3.92
N ASN A 31 12.69 -10.85 -3.54
CA ASN A 31 11.55 -10.71 -4.44
C ASN A 31 10.91 -9.33 -4.33
N LEU A 32 10.11 -8.98 -5.33
CA LEU A 32 9.21 -7.84 -5.28
C LEU A 32 7.85 -8.31 -4.75
N ILE A 33 7.45 -7.78 -3.62
CA ILE A 33 6.21 -8.15 -2.94
C ILE A 33 5.16 -7.08 -3.22
N VAL A 34 4.02 -7.48 -3.77
CA VAL A 34 2.91 -6.59 -4.11
C VAL A 34 1.77 -6.86 -3.13
N LEU A 35 1.40 -5.85 -2.35
CA LEU A 35 0.34 -5.98 -1.35
C LEU A 35 -0.87 -5.12 -1.70
N SER A 36 -2.04 -5.67 -1.40
CA SER A 36 -3.31 -4.94 -1.40
C SER A 36 -3.56 -4.27 -0.03
N ALA A 37 -4.58 -3.42 0.03
CA ALA A 37 -5.13 -2.93 1.29
C ALA A 37 -5.68 -4.10 2.12
N MET A 38 -5.73 -3.94 3.44
CA MET A 38 -6.36 -4.92 4.32
C MET A 38 -7.84 -5.10 3.96
N SER A 39 -8.35 -6.34 4.05
CA SER A 39 -9.74 -6.66 3.74
C SER A 39 -10.71 -5.74 4.50
N GLY A 40 -11.72 -5.25 3.80
CA GLY A 40 -12.69 -4.29 4.34
C GLY A 40 -12.28 -2.82 4.25
N THR A 41 -11.00 -2.52 4.10
CA THR A 41 -10.53 -1.13 4.00
C THR A 41 -11.04 -0.44 2.73
N THR A 42 -11.00 -1.11 1.59
CA THR A 42 -11.48 -0.53 0.32
C THR A 42 -12.95 -0.14 0.42
N ASN A 43 -13.79 -1.00 1.01
CA ASN A 43 -15.21 -0.70 1.20
C ASN A 43 -15.42 0.53 2.08
N SER A 44 -14.66 0.65 3.17
CA SER A 44 -14.70 1.83 4.04
C SER A 44 -14.25 3.09 3.32
N LEU A 45 -13.22 3.02 2.49
CA LEU A 45 -12.73 4.15 1.70
C LEU A 45 -13.75 4.58 0.62
N VAL A 46 -14.44 3.63 0.01
CA VAL A 46 -15.55 3.93 -0.92
C VAL A 46 -16.67 4.67 -0.18
N GLU A 47 -17.06 4.21 1.00
CA GLU A 47 -18.08 4.86 1.82
C GLU A 47 -17.67 6.28 2.24
N ILE A 48 -16.42 6.47 2.63
CA ILE A 48 -15.86 7.80 2.91
C ILE A 48 -15.97 8.70 1.68
N SER A 49 -15.60 8.19 0.50
CA SER A 49 -15.69 8.93 -0.76
C SER A 49 -17.12 9.36 -1.06
N ASP A 50 -18.10 8.48 -0.84
CA ASP A 50 -19.51 8.80 -1.02
C ASP A 50 -19.95 9.98 -0.14
N TYR A 51 -19.54 9.99 1.12
CA TYR A 51 -19.81 11.13 2.02
C TYR A 51 -19.12 12.41 1.54
N LEU A 52 -17.89 12.31 1.03
CA LEU A 52 -17.16 13.47 0.51
C LEU A 52 -17.84 14.06 -0.74
N TYR A 53 -18.35 13.22 -1.63
CA TYR A 53 -19.14 13.67 -2.78
C TYR A 53 -20.42 14.38 -2.35
N LYS A 54 -21.06 13.91 -1.29
CA LYS A 54 -22.28 14.50 -0.74
C LYS A 54 -22.02 15.73 0.14
N LYS A 55 -20.78 16.15 0.26
CA LYS A 55 -20.35 17.26 1.13
C LYS A 55 -20.80 17.07 2.59
N ASN A 56 -20.72 15.82 3.05
CA ASN A 56 -21.01 15.44 4.44
C ASN A 56 -19.71 15.09 5.19
N PRO A 57 -18.98 16.09 5.70
CA PRO A 57 -17.71 15.85 6.40
C PRO A 57 -17.89 15.07 7.70
N ASP A 58 -19.00 15.22 8.40
CA ASP A 58 -19.25 14.51 9.66
C ASP A 58 -19.39 13.01 9.42
N GLY A 59 -20.14 12.60 8.37
CA GLY A 59 -20.25 11.21 7.96
C GLY A 59 -18.92 10.61 7.55
N ALA A 60 -18.14 11.35 6.75
CA ALA A 60 -16.82 10.93 6.34
C ALA A 60 -15.88 10.74 7.55
N ASN A 61 -15.83 11.71 8.46
CA ASN A 61 -14.98 11.67 9.64
C ASN A 61 -15.37 10.54 10.60
N GLU A 62 -16.64 10.21 10.72
CA GLU A 62 -17.09 9.07 11.53
C GLU A 62 -16.49 7.76 11.03
N ILE A 63 -16.52 7.51 9.72
CA ILE A 63 -15.95 6.30 9.12
C ILE A 63 -14.43 6.30 9.24
N ILE A 64 -13.79 7.45 9.00
CA ILE A 64 -12.33 7.60 9.16
C ILE A 64 -11.92 7.25 10.59
N ASN A 65 -12.65 7.76 11.58
CA ASN A 65 -12.34 7.50 12.99
C ASN A 65 -12.47 6.01 13.35
N LYS A 66 -13.55 5.35 12.89
CA LYS A 66 -13.74 3.92 13.08
C LYS A 66 -12.61 3.10 12.44
N LEU A 67 -12.25 3.43 11.22
CA LEU A 67 -11.17 2.75 10.49
C LEU A 67 -9.83 2.97 11.18
N SER A 68 -9.55 4.19 11.64
CA SER A 68 -8.35 4.55 12.39
C SER A 68 -8.22 3.73 13.68
N GLN A 69 -9.29 3.57 14.44
CA GLN A 69 -9.30 2.76 15.66
C GLN A 69 -9.02 1.28 15.36
N LYS A 70 -9.58 0.76 14.29
CA LYS A 70 -9.31 -0.61 13.83
C LYS A 70 -7.82 -0.80 13.54
N TYR A 71 -7.19 0.14 12.83
CA TYR A 71 -5.77 0.07 12.52
C TYR A 71 -4.89 0.20 13.76
N PHE A 72 -5.27 1.02 14.73
CA PHE A 72 -4.53 1.11 16.00
C PHE A 72 -4.58 -0.21 16.77
N GLY A 73 -5.70 -0.92 16.73
CA GLY A 73 -5.78 -2.27 17.30
C GLY A 73 -4.84 -3.26 16.61
N HIS A 74 -4.78 -3.23 15.29
CA HIS A 74 -3.82 -4.05 14.53
C HIS A 74 -2.37 -3.72 14.86
N ILE A 75 -2.06 -2.45 15.04
CA ILE A 75 -0.71 -1.99 15.41
C ILE A 75 -0.31 -2.58 16.76
N ASP A 76 -1.18 -2.55 17.75
CA ASP A 76 -0.90 -3.09 19.08
C ASP A 76 -0.62 -4.60 19.05
N GLU A 77 -1.24 -5.33 18.15
CA GLU A 77 -1.04 -6.77 17.98
C GLU A 77 0.17 -7.12 17.11
N LEU A 78 0.47 -6.27 16.11
CA LEU A 78 1.50 -6.55 15.11
C LEU A 78 2.91 -6.31 15.62
N TYR A 79 3.14 -5.16 16.24
CA TYR A 79 4.48 -4.74 16.66
C TYR A 79 4.77 -5.11 18.11
N ALA A 80 6.01 -5.54 18.36
CA ALA A 80 6.45 -5.92 19.70
C ALA A 80 6.96 -4.73 20.51
N THR A 81 7.61 -3.75 19.84
CA THR A 81 8.25 -2.62 20.49
C THR A 81 7.42 -1.35 20.40
N GLU A 82 7.50 -0.50 21.42
CA GLU A 82 6.81 0.79 21.43
C GLU A 82 7.34 1.72 20.33
N GLU A 83 8.62 1.63 20.01
CA GLU A 83 9.24 2.40 18.93
C GLU A 83 8.52 2.16 17.59
N TYR A 84 8.30 0.91 17.23
CA TYR A 84 7.64 0.57 15.95
C TYR A 84 6.13 0.77 15.99
N LYS A 85 5.50 0.56 17.14
CA LYS A 85 4.08 0.93 17.32
C LYS A 85 3.87 2.41 17.04
N GLU A 86 4.74 3.27 17.58
CA GLU A 86 4.65 4.72 17.37
C GLU A 86 4.87 5.11 15.91
N LYS A 87 5.89 4.53 15.26
CA LYS A 87 6.13 4.75 13.83
C LYS A 87 4.90 4.36 12.98
N ALA A 88 4.26 3.25 13.33
CA ALA A 88 3.07 2.78 12.61
C ALA A 88 1.85 3.68 12.88
N ARG A 89 1.67 4.17 14.11
CA ARG A 89 0.61 5.13 14.43
C ARG A 89 0.79 6.44 13.65
N GLU A 90 2.00 6.93 13.55
CA GLU A 90 2.33 8.12 12.76
C GLU A 90 2.00 7.91 11.28
N LEU A 91 2.36 6.75 10.73
CA LEU A 91 2.06 6.38 9.35
C LEU A 91 0.55 6.38 9.10
N VAL A 92 -0.21 5.69 9.93
CA VAL A 92 -1.66 5.58 9.80
C VAL A 92 -2.33 6.95 9.96
N THR A 93 -1.93 7.71 10.94
CA THR A 93 -2.45 9.06 11.19
C THR A 93 -2.17 9.98 10.00
N PHE A 94 -0.96 9.95 9.44
CA PHE A 94 -0.60 10.73 8.26
C PHE A 94 -1.55 10.47 7.08
N HIS A 95 -1.82 9.19 6.77
CA HIS A 95 -2.68 8.84 5.65
C HIS A 95 -4.15 9.20 5.90
N PHE A 96 -4.65 9.00 7.11
CA PHE A 96 -6.03 9.38 7.43
C PHE A 96 -6.21 10.90 7.52
N ASP A 97 -5.23 11.63 7.99
CA ASP A 97 -5.26 13.11 7.96
C ASP A 97 -5.24 13.63 6.52
N HIS A 98 -4.54 12.94 5.62
CA HIS A 98 -4.58 13.28 4.20
C HIS A 98 -6.01 13.15 3.64
N ILE A 99 -6.73 12.07 3.97
CA ILE A 99 -8.13 11.90 3.59
C ILE A 99 -9.01 13.00 4.20
N ARG A 100 -8.81 13.32 5.47
CA ARG A 100 -9.56 14.40 6.15
C ARG A 100 -9.36 15.75 5.48
N SER A 101 -8.21 15.99 4.84
CA SER A 101 -7.95 17.24 4.14
C SER A 101 -8.92 17.49 2.98
N PHE A 102 -9.50 16.44 2.40
CA PHE A 102 -10.46 16.55 1.30
C PHE A 102 -11.87 16.98 1.74
N THR A 103 -12.15 17.05 3.06
CA THR A 103 -13.46 17.51 3.54
C THR A 103 -13.71 19.00 3.30
N LYS A 104 -12.68 19.76 2.96
CA LYS A 104 -12.73 21.22 2.77
C LYS A 104 -12.82 21.66 1.32
N ASP A 105 -12.54 20.77 0.37
CA ASP A 105 -12.36 21.10 -1.04
C ASP A 105 -13.40 20.41 -1.93
N LEU A 106 -13.39 20.77 -3.22
CA LEU A 106 -14.17 20.08 -4.23
C LEU A 106 -13.65 18.64 -4.38
N PHE A 107 -14.54 17.67 -4.23
CA PHE A 107 -14.21 16.26 -4.35
C PHE A 107 -14.56 15.73 -5.73
N THR A 108 -13.56 15.32 -6.48
CA THR A 108 -13.67 14.82 -7.85
C THR A 108 -13.16 13.39 -7.94
N LEU A 109 -13.27 12.80 -9.13
CA LEU A 109 -12.74 11.47 -9.40
C LEU A 109 -11.24 11.35 -9.10
N PHE A 110 -10.49 12.43 -9.30
CA PHE A 110 -9.06 12.45 -8.97
C PHE A 110 -8.83 12.25 -7.47
N GLU A 111 -9.54 12.99 -6.62
CA GLU A 111 -9.42 12.88 -5.17
C GLU A 111 -9.93 11.53 -4.68
N GLU A 112 -10.98 10.98 -5.29
CA GLU A 112 -11.46 9.63 -4.97
C GLU A 112 -10.38 8.57 -5.20
N LYS A 113 -9.65 8.64 -6.31
CA LYS A 113 -8.53 7.74 -6.58
C LYS A 113 -7.43 7.86 -5.52
N VAL A 114 -7.15 9.07 -5.08
CA VAL A 114 -6.16 9.31 -4.01
C VAL A 114 -6.64 8.69 -2.69
N VAL A 115 -7.91 8.86 -2.35
CA VAL A 115 -8.50 8.24 -1.14
C VAL A 115 -8.38 6.73 -1.19
N LEU A 116 -8.78 6.10 -2.30
CA LEU A 116 -8.72 4.64 -2.44
C LEU A 116 -7.29 4.11 -2.38
N ALA A 117 -6.31 4.87 -2.87
CA ALA A 117 -4.90 4.48 -2.81
C ALA A 117 -4.34 4.47 -1.38
N GLN A 118 -4.93 5.21 -0.45
CA GLN A 118 -4.41 5.28 0.93
C GLN A 118 -4.43 3.91 1.64
N GLY A 119 -5.39 3.05 1.30
CA GLY A 119 -5.50 1.73 1.90
C GLY A 119 -4.25 0.88 1.73
N GLU A 120 -3.71 0.81 0.54
CA GLU A 120 -2.50 0.02 0.31
C GLU A 120 -1.21 0.76 0.63
N LEU A 121 -1.22 2.08 0.63
CA LEU A 121 -0.10 2.86 1.17
C LEU A 121 0.08 2.55 2.66
N ILE A 122 -1.02 2.41 3.39
CA ILE A 122 -0.99 2.04 4.81
C ILE A 122 -0.52 0.58 4.97
N SER A 123 -1.14 -0.37 4.27
CA SER A 123 -0.80 -1.80 4.44
C SER A 123 0.64 -2.11 4.07
N THR A 124 1.14 -1.56 2.98
CA THR A 124 2.53 -1.75 2.55
C THR A 124 3.52 -1.07 3.50
N GLY A 125 3.18 0.12 3.99
CA GLY A 125 3.98 0.82 5.00
C GLY A 125 4.05 0.05 6.32
N MET A 126 2.95 -0.50 6.77
CA MET A 126 2.89 -1.33 7.99
C MET A 126 3.73 -2.60 7.84
N MET A 127 3.62 -3.30 6.70
CA MET A 127 4.44 -4.49 6.44
C MET A 127 5.93 -4.14 6.42
N ASN A 128 6.29 -3.05 5.78
CA ASN A 128 7.69 -2.60 5.72
C ASN A 128 8.25 -2.32 7.12
N LEU A 129 7.50 -1.62 7.96
CA LEU A 129 7.89 -1.36 9.35
C LEU A 129 8.00 -2.67 10.16
N TYR A 130 7.07 -3.60 9.98
CA TYR A 130 7.12 -4.89 10.67
C TYR A 130 8.38 -5.68 10.30
N LEU A 131 8.71 -5.75 9.01
CA LEU A 131 9.92 -6.42 8.54
C LEU A 131 11.18 -5.76 9.10
N GLN A 132 11.22 -4.44 9.16
CA GLN A 132 12.33 -3.71 9.77
C GLN A 132 12.48 -4.03 11.25
N GLU A 133 11.36 -4.12 11.99
CA GLU A 133 11.36 -4.56 13.40
C GLU A 133 11.95 -5.96 13.54
N GLN A 134 11.72 -6.84 12.58
CA GLN A 134 12.27 -8.20 12.55
C GLN A 134 13.71 -8.26 12.05
N GLY A 135 14.35 -7.14 11.79
CA GLY A 135 15.74 -7.09 11.31
C GLY A 135 15.90 -7.36 9.82
N VAL A 136 14.84 -7.33 9.05
CA VAL A 136 14.88 -7.49 7.59
C VAL A 136 15.07 -6.13 6.94
N ASN A 137 16.05 -6.02 6.05
CA ASN A 137 16.25 -4.80 5.26
C ASN A 137 15.27 -4.78 4.09
N SER A 138 13.99 -4.49 4.36
CA SER A 138 12.98 -4.32 3.34
C SER A 138 12.97 -2.87 2.84
N VAL A 139 12.71 -2.69 1.55
CA VAL A 139 12.61 -1.37 0.93
C VAL A 139 11.25 -1.22 0.29
N LEU A 140 10.53 -0.17 0.69
CA LEU A 140 9.25 0.20 0.10
C LEU A 140 9.53 1.01 -1.17
N LEU A 141 9.06 0.48 -2.32
CA LEU A 141 9.12 1.17 -3.60
C LEU A 141 7.72 1.71 -3.90
N PRO A 142 7.50 3.03 -3.81
CA PRO A 142 6.18 3.58 -4.13
C PRO A 142 5.84 3.30 -5.60
N ALA A 143 4.68 2.71 -5.86
CA ALA A 143 4.26 2.36 -7.22
C ALA A 143 4.21 3.58 -8.14
N LEU A 144 3.85 4.75 -7.60
CA LEU A 144 3.83 6.01 -8.35
C LEU A 144 5.21 6.44 -8.87
N ASP A 145 6.30 5.95 -8.27
CA ASP A 145 7.66 6.32 -8.68
C ASP A 145 8.11 5.61 -9.98
N PHE A 146 7.47 4.51 -10.35
CA PHE A 146 7.86 3.75 -11.55
C PHE A 146 6.70 3.45 -12.49
N MET A 147 5.46 3.78 -12.12
CA MET A 147 4.29 3.55 -12.96
C MET A 147 3.93 4.78 -13.77
N ARG A 148 3.59 4.57 -15.04
CA ARG A 148 3.12 5.60 -15.96
C ARG A 148 2.25 5.00 -17.04
N THR A 149 1.20 5.73 -17.44
CA THR A 149 0.43 5.40 -18.64
C THR A 149 0.96 6.17 -19.85
N ASP A 150 0.75 5.59 -21.03
CA ASP A 150 1.01 6.26 -22.30
C ASP A 150 -0.17 7.18 -22.70
N LYS A 151 -0.09 7.77 -23.91
CA LYS A 151 -1.13 8.67 -24.46
C LYS A 151 -2.51 8.00 -24.63
N ASN A 152 -2.58 6.67 -24.64
CA ASN A 152 -3.82 5.89 -24.77
C ASN A 152 -4.36 5.41 -23.44
N ALA A 153 -3.82 5.91 -22.32
CA ALA A 153 -4.11 5.48 -20.95
C ALA A 153 -3.74 4.01 -20.68
N GLU A 154 -2.85 3.43 -21.48
CA GLU A 154 -2.30 2.09 -21.29
C GLU A 154 -0.96 2.17 -20.52
N PRO A 155 -0.57 1.11 -19.78
CA PRO A 155 0.74 1.07 -19.15
C PRO A 155 1.86 1.27 -20.17
N ASP A 156 2.86 2.06 -19.81
CA ASP A 156 4.04 2.27 -20.63
C ASP A 156 5.13 1.26 -20.21
N PRO A 157 5.21 0.07 -20.86
CA PRO A 157 6.06 -1.01 -20.37
C PRO A 157 7.55 -0.69 -20.42
N VAL A 158 7.99 0.11 -21.38
CA VAL A 158 9.41 0.51 -21.50
C VAL A 158 9.79 1.41 -20.35
N TYR A 159 9.00 2.44 -20.08
CA TYR A 159 9.23 3.36 -18.97
C TYR A 159 9.21 2.64 -17.62
N ILE A 160 8.18 1.81 -17.40
CA ILE A 160 8.02 1.06 -16.15
C ILE A 160 9.23 0.16 -15.90
N LYS A 161 9.64 -0.60 -16.90
CA LYS A 161 10.80 -1.49 -16.79
C LYS A 161 12.09 -0.74 -16.47
N GLU A 162 12.37 0.33 -17.21
CA GLU A 162 13.57 1.14 -17.01
C GLU A 162 13.60 1.79 -15.63
N LYS A 163 12.48 2.38 -15.22
CA LYS A 163 12.38 3.07 -13.94
C LYS A 163 12.45 2.09 -12.77
N LEU A 164 11.76 0.96 -12.86
CA LEU A 164 11.78 -0.06 -11.82
C LEU A 164 13.18 -0.67 -11.69
N ASN A 165 13.84 -1.02 -12.80
CA ASN A 165 15.21 -1.53 -12.77
C ASN A 165 16.17 -0.53 -12.11
N ARG A 166 16.02 0.76 -12.39
CA ARG A 166 16.82 1.80 -11.75
C ARG A 166 16.62 1.84 -10.25
N LEU A 167 15.36 1.80 -9.79
CA LEU A 167 15.03 1.79 -8.36
C LEU A 167 15.59 0.54 -7.67
N LEU A 168 15.53 -0.61 -8.32
CA LEU A 168 16.07 -1.86 -7.79
C LEU A 168 17.61 -1.80 -7.70
N GLU A 169 18.28 -1.21 -8.69
CA GLU A 169 19.74 -1.02 -8.67
C GLU A 169 20.15 -0.03 -7.56
N GLU A 170 19.44 1.07 -7.40
CA GLU A 170 19.67 2.06 -6.36
C GLU A 170 19.49 1.46 -4.95
N ASN A 171 18.70 0.40 -4.82
CA ASN A 171 18.40 -0.29 -3.57
C ASN A 171 18.91 -1.74 -3.58
N ALA A 172 20.01 -2.01 -4.26
CA ALA A 172 20.53 -3.37 -4.45
C ALA A 172 20.90 -4.11 -3.16
N GLY A 173 21.16 -3.38 -2.08
CA GLY A 173 21.44 -3.95 -0.76
C GLY A 173 20.21 -4.42 0.02
N ALA A 174 19.00 -4.23 -0.50
CA ALA A 174 17.78 -4.67 0.17
C ALA A 174 17.65 -6.20 0.18
N ASP A 175 17.02 -6.74 1.23
CA ASP A 175 16.69 -8.15 1.33
C ASP A 175 15.46 -8.51 0.48
N LEU A 176 14.51 -7.58 0.39
CA LEU A 176 13.33 -7.68 -0.45
C LEU A 176 12.72 -6.29 -0.69
N TYR A 177 11.78 -6.21 -1.62
CA TYR A 177 11.08 -4.97 -1.98
C TYR A 177 9.57 -5.12 -1.81
N ILE A 178 8.90 -4.05 -1.43
CA ILE A 178 7.44 -4.01 -1.26
C ILE A 178 6.88 -2.87 -2.09
N THR A 179 5.74 -3.09 -2.75
CA THR A 179 5.01 -2.06 -3.49
C THR A 179 3.49 -2.28 -3.44
N GLN A 180 2.73 -1.31 -3.94
CA GLN A 180 1.28 -1.24 -3.88
C GLN A 180 0.63 -1.90 -5.11
N GLY A 181 -0.32 -2.82 -4.87
CA GLY A 181 -1.01 -3.56 -5.91
C GLY A 181 -2.12 -2.78 -6.62
N TYR A 182 -2.92 -2.01 -5.88
CA TYR A 182 -4.05 -1.25 -6.43
C TYR A 182 -3.58 -0.12 -7.37
N ILE A 183 -2.55 0.60 -6.96
CA ILE A 183 -1.96 1.66 -7.78
C ILE A 183 -1.47 1.08 -9.12
N LEU A 184 -0.91 -0.14 -9.10
CA LEU A 184 -0.55 -0.85 -10.32
C LEU A 184 -1.76 -1.18 -11.18
N SER A 185 -2.91 -1.55 -10.59
CA SER A 185 -4.13 -1.88 -11.31
C SER A 185 -4.85 -0.66 -11.86
N LEU A 186 -4.77 0.50 -11.19
CA LEU A 186 -5.32 1.77 -11.68
C LEU A 186 -4.69 2.21 -12.99
N ILE A 187 -3.49 1.72 -13.28
CA ILE A 187 -2.76 2.01 -14.50
C ILE A 187 -2.92 0.85 -15.51
N HIS A 188 -3.97 0.02 -15.35
CA HIS A 188 -4.33 -1.08 -16.24
C HIS A 188 -3.22 -2.10 -16.49
N ILE A 189 -2.48 -2.53 -15.44
CA ILE A 189 -1.68 -3.74 -15.54
C ILE A 189 -2.65 -4.92 -15.47
N SER A 190 -3.09 -5.32 -16.64
CA SER A 190 -4.18 -6.27 -16.81
C SER A 190 -3.74 -7.71 -16.75
N GLU A 191 -2.97 -8.16 -15.78
CA GLU A 191 -2.89 -9.61 -15.50
C GLU A 191 -2.26 -9.91 -14.15
N PRO A 192 -3.03 -10.50 -13.20
CA PRO A 192 -2.58 -10.72 -11.83
C PRO A 192 -1.55 -11.86 -11.66
N THR A 193 -1.12 -12.52 -12.72
CA THR A 193 -0.28 -13.73 -12.64
C THR A 193 0.95 -13.73 -13.53
N ARG A 194 1.25 -12.65 -14.25
CA ARG A 194 2.45 -12.60 -15.07
C ARG A 194 3.68 -12.21 -14.25
N HIS A 195 4.66 -13.09 -14.28
CA HIS A 195 5.99 -12.78 -13.82
C HIS A 195 6.58 -11.68 -14.71
N LEU A 196 6.75 -10.48 -14.17
CA LEU A 196 7.59 -9.48 -14.81
C LEU A 196 9.02 -9.98 -14.74
N ARG A 197 9.62 -10.28 -15.89
CA ARG A 197 11.05 -10.55 -15.96
C ARG A 197 11.81 -9.25 -15.78
N ILE A 198 12.31 -9.07 -14.58
CA ILE A 198 13.19 -7.96 -14.23
C ILE A 198 14.61 -8.50 -14.36
N SER A 199 15.29 -8.04 -15.41
CA SER A 199 16.71 -8.41 -15.65
C SER A 199 17.64 -7.51 -14.85
#